data_2cbaf0d6ee51b54191e0504bf9b410a4
#
_entry.id   2cbaf0d6ee51b54191e0504bf9b410a4
#
_cell.length_a   1.000
_cell.length_b   1.000
_cell.length_c   1.000
_cell.angle_alpha   90.00
_cell.angle_beta   90.00
_cell.angle_gamma   90.00
#
_symmetry.space_group_name_H-M   'P 1'
#
loop_
_entity.id
_entity.type
_entity.pdbx_description
1 polymer ?
#
loop_
_entity_poly.entity_id
_entity_poly.type
_entity_poly.pdbx_seq_one_letter_code
_entity_poly.pdbx_strand_id
1 'polypeptide(L)'
;MSETTPAPGFKPKKSVALSGTAAGNTALCTVGRSGNDLHYRGYDILDLANTSEFEEIAHLLVHGKLPNKAELAGYKAKLKSLRGIPAAVKAALEELPPSAHPMDVMRTGVSVLGCVSPEKDDHNHPGARDIADKLMASLGSMLLYWYHWSHNGRAIDVETDDD
;
A
#
# COMPACT_ATOMS: atom_id res chain seq x y z
N MET A 1 -36.66 -24.14 50.65
CA MET A 1 -35.49 -23.29 50.38
C MET A 1 -34.71 -23.98 49.28
N SER A 2 -34.86 -23.54 48.04
CA SER A 2 -34.15 -24.12 46.89
C SER A 2 -32.87 -23.32 46.64
N GLU A 3 -31.73 -23.97 46.86
CA GLU A 3 -30.42 -23.40 46.54
C GLU A 3 -30.24 -23.34 45.00
N THR A 4 -30.18 -22.11 44.49
CA THR A 4 -29.83 -21.82 43.10
C THR A 4 -28.31 -21.90 42.97
N THR A 5 -27.81 -22.96 42.31
CA THR A 5 -26.39 -23.09 41.94
C THR A 5 -26.04 -21.98 40.95
N PRO A 6 -25.00 -21.15 41.20
CA PRO A 6 -24.61 -20.12 40.26
C PRO A 6 -24.03 -20.77 38.97
N ALA A 7 -24.47 -20.25 37.83
CA ALA A 7 -23.96 -20.64 36.53
C ALA A 7 -22.43 -20.45 36.43
N PRO A 8 -21.67 -21.33 35.76
CA PRO A 8 -20.23 -21.20 35.64
C PRO A 8 -19.89 -19.88 34.95
N GLY A 9 -19.23 -19.00 35.69
CA GLY A 9 -18.81 -17.68 35.22
C GLY A 9 -17.95 -17.79 33.96
N PHE A 10 -18.35 -17.13 32.91
CA PHE A 10 -17.58 -17.00 31.66
C PHE A 10 -16.23 -16.37 32.00
N LYS A 11 -15.16 -17.18 31.98
CA LYS A 11 -13.79 -16.68 32.09
C LYS A 11 -13.44 -16.03 30.74
N PRO A 12 -13.18 -14.71 30.65
CA PRO A 12 -12.78 -14.10 29.42
C PRO A 12 -11.49 -14.79 28.94
N LYS A 13 -11.47 -15.26 27.70
CA LYS A 13 -10.26 -15.80 27.08
C LYS A 13 -9.18 -14.71 27.17
N LYS A 14 -8.00 -15.02 27.71
CA LYS A 14 -6.84 -14.13 27.66
C LYS A 14 -6.66 -13.70 26.21
N SER A 15 -6.74 -12.40 25.94
CA SER A 15 -6.33 -11.84 24.65
C SER A 15 -4.90 -12.27 24.40
N VAL A 16 -4.68 -13.08 23.38
CA VAL A 16 -3.32 -13.43 22.94
C VAL A 16 -2.81 -12.22 22.17
N ALA A 17 -2.10 -11.33 22.86
CA ALA A 17 -1.39 -10.25 22.20
C ALA A 17 -0.30 -10.87 21.32
N LEU A 18 -0.40 -10.70 20.01
CA LEU A 18 0.60 -11.16 19.04
C LEU A 18 1.90 -10.37 19.12
N SER A 19 1.94 -9.28 19.89
CA SER A 19 3.07 -8.38 20.05
C SER A 19 4.35 -9.02 20.60
N GLY A 20 4.26 -10.21 21.19
CA GLY A 20 5.42 -10.99 21.65
C GLY A 20 5.82 -12.15 20.75
N THR A 21 5.12 -12.38 19.64
CA THR A 21 5.34 -13.52 18.77
C THR A 21 6.07 -13.08 17.50
N ALA A 22 7.24 -13.66 17.24
CA ALA A 22 7.96 -13.41 15.98
C ALA A 22 7.20 -14.06 14.82
N ALA A 23 6.70 -13.24 13.90
CA ALA A 23 6.01 -13.69 12.71
C ALA A 23 6.96 -14.02 11.53
N GLY A 24 8.17 -13.46 11.57
CA GLY A 24 9.19 -13.67 10.53
C GLY A 24 10.31 -12.63 10.65
N ASN A 25 11.26 -12.73 9.72
CA ASN A 25 12.34 -11.77 9.58
C ASN A 25 12.05 -10.82 8.40
N THR A 26 12.40 -9.55 8.54
CA THR A 26 12.31 -8.57 7.47
C THR A 26 13.62 -7.80 7.35
N ALA A 27 13.99 -7.45 6.12
CA ALA A 27 15.09 -6.53 5.83
C ALA A 27 14.60 -5.11 5.47
N LEU A 28 13.27 -4.87 5.53
CA LEU A 28 12.68 -3.59 5.11
C LEU A 28 12.88 -2.50 6.14
N CYS A 29 12.61 -2.80 7.41
CA CYS A 29 12.69 -1.80 8.46
C CYS A 29 13.00 -2.44 9.81
N THR A 30 13.55 -1.63 10.71
CA THR A 30 13.61 -1.91 12.15
C THR A 30 12.81 -0.84 12.87
N VAL A 31 12.00 -1.30 13.84
CA VAL A 31 11.26 -0.42 14.74
C VAL A 31 11.82 -0.62 16.13
N GLY A 32 12.39 0.44 16.71
CA GLY A 32 12.94 0.39 18.05
C GLY A 32 11.90 0.18 19.14
N ARG A 33 12.34 -0.25 20.31
CA ARG A 33 11.48 -0.48 21.48
C ARG A 33 11.13 0.79 22.23
N SER A 34 11.83 1.90 21.97
CA SER A 34 11.66 3.17 22.67
C SER A 34 11.74 4.34 21.70
N GLY A 35 10.68 5.18 21.69
CA GLY A 35 10.67 6.43 20.95
C GLY A 35 10.57 6.29 19.42
N ASN A 36 11.21 7.19 18.71
CA ASN A 36 11.14 7.34 17.24
C ASN A 36 12.23 6.55 16.50
N ASP A 37 12.68 5.43 17.06
CA ASP A 37 13.72 4.61 16.44
C ASP A 37 13.13 3.76 15.31
N LEU A 38 13.01 4.38 14.15
CA LEU A 38 12.56 3.75 12.90
C LEU A 38 13.65 3.90 11.84
N HIS A 39 14.11 2.78 11.29
CA HIS A 39 15.08 2.74 10.22
C HIS A 39 14.51 2.00 9.01
N TYR A 40 14.63 2.58 7.84
CA TYR A 40 14.34 1.94 6.56
C TYR A 40 15.63 1.42 5.94
N ARG A 41 15.77 0.09 5.87
CA ARG A 41 16.96 -0.60 5.37
C ARG A 41 18.29 -0.07 5.97
N GLY A 42 18.24 0.31 7.25
CA GLY A 42 19.39 0.81 8.00
C GLY A 42 19.58 2.33 7.99
N TYR A 43 18.77 3.08 7.25
CA TYR A 43 18.77 4.55 7.26
C TYR A 43 17.77 5.07 8.28
N ASP A 44 18.17 6.05 9.08
CA ASP A 44 17.26 6.71 10.03
C ASP A 44 16.15 7.44 9.27
N ILE A 45 14.89 7.28 9.73
CA ILE A 45 13.74 7.88 9.05
C ILE A 45 13.77 9.41 9.08
N LEU A 46 14.32 10.01 10.13
CA LEU A 46 14.40 11.47 10.23
C LEU A 46 15.39 12.06 9.22
N ASP A 47 16.51 11.37 8.98
CA ASP A 47 17.47 11.77 7.95
C ASP A 47 16.83 11.66 6.57
N LEU A 48 16.15 10.54 6.28
CA LEU A 48 15.47 10.33 5.01
C LEU A 48 14.35 11.36 4.77
N ALA A 49 13.51 11.62 5.76
CA ALA A 49 12.37 12.54 5.63
C ALA A 49 12.79 13.99 5.33
N ASN A 50 13.99 14.39 5.77
CA ASN A 50 14.50 15.74 5.56
C ASN A 50 15.26 15.92 4.24
N THR A 51 15.74 14.84 3.63
CA THR A 51 16.71 14.91 2.52
C THR A 51 16.28 14.17 1.25
N SER A 52 15.27 13.31 1.34
CA SER A 52 14.91 12.41 0.24
C SER A 52 13.51 12.68 -0.29
N GLU A 53 13.32 12.47 -1.58
CA GLU A 53 12.03 12.50 -2.24
C GLU A 53 11.29 11.16 -2.07
N PHE A 54 9.98 11.14 -2.35
CA PHE A 54 9.15 9.94 -2.25
C PHE A 54 9.72 8.76 -3.07
N GLU A 55 10.14 9.02 -4.30
CA GLU A 55 10.63 8.00 -5.21
C GLU A 55 11.98 7.41 -4.77
N GLU A 56 12.81 8.18 -4.07
CA GLU A 56 14.05 7.66 -3.46
C GLU A 56 13.75 6.66 -2.36
N ILE A 57 12.78 6.98 -1.49
CA ILE A 57 12.33 6.07 -0.42
C ILE A 57 11.65 4.84 -1.00
N ALA A 58 10.80 5.01 -2.00
CA ALA A 58 10.15 3.90 -2.70
C ALA A 58 11.18 2.95 -3.33
N HIS A 59 12.18 3.52 -4.01
CA HIS A 59 13.28 2.74 -4.58
C HIS A 59 14.09 2.01 -3.49
N LEU A 60 14.39 2.68 -2.38
CA LEU A 60 15.07 2.06 -1.24
C LEU A 60 14.31 0.85 -0.72
N LEU A 61 13.00 0.97 -0.49
CA LEU A 61 12.20 -0.11 0.07
C LEU A 61 11.99 -1.26 -0.90
N VAL A 62 11.67 -0.98 -2.16
CA VAL A 62 11.37 -1.99 -3.19
C VAL A 62 12.64 -2.62 -3.76
N HIS A 63 13.65 -1.79 -4.10
CA HIS A 63 14.87 -2.24 -4.79
C HIS A 63 16.06 -2.45 -3.85
N GLY A 64 15.97 -2.03 -2.59
CA GLY A 64 16.94 -2.37 -1.53
C GLY A 64 18.09 -1.40 -1.34
N LYS A 65 18.17 -0.32 -2.11
CA LYS A 65 19.20 0.71 -2.02
C LYS A 65 18.66 2.08 -2.43
N LEU A 66 19.27 3.15 -1.94
CA LEU A 66 19.02 4.49 -2.47
C LEU A 66 19.50 4.60 -3.91
N PRO A 67 18.74 5.24 -4.80
CA PRO A 67 19.15 5.42 -6.19
C PRO A 67 20.20 6.51 -6.32
N ASN A 68 21.10 6.39 -7.27
CA ASN A 68 21.86 7.54 -7.76
C ASN A 68 20.98 8.43 -8.66
N LYS A 69 21.46 9.60 -9.08
CA LYS A 69 20.67 10.55 -9.88
C LYS A 69 20.12 9.96 -11.19
N ALA A 70 20.89 9.13 -11.88
CA ALA A 70 20.45 8.50 -13.12
C ALA A 70 19.39 7.41 -12.85
N GLU A 71 19.60 6.60 -11.81
CA GLU A 71 18.64 5.58 -11.36
C GLU A 71 17.33 6.23 -10.92
N LEU A 72 17.39 7.34 -10.17
CA LEU A 72 16.21 8.08 -9.74
C LEU A 72 15.41 8.63 -10.93
N ALA A 73 16.07 9.26 -11.89
CA ALA A 73 15.42 9.76 -13.10
C ALA A 73 14.74 8.63 -13.89
N GLY A 74 15.41 7.50 -14.06
CA GLY A 74 14.84 6.30 -14.69
C GLY A 74 13.66 5.73 -13.91
N TYR A 75 13.74 5.72 -12.58
CA TYR A 75 12.66 5.22 -11.72
C TYR A 75 11.43 6.11 -11.76
N LYS A 76 11.60 7.43 -11.69
CA LYS A 76 10.52 8.41 -11.88
C LYS A 76 9.82 8.22 -13.23
N ALA A 77 10.57 8.09 -14.31
CA ALA A 77 10.03 7.82 -15.64
C ALA A 77 9.25 6.48 -15.68
N LYS A 78 9.75 5.44 -15.03
CA LYS A 78 9.05 4.15 -14.89
C LYS A 78 7.73 4.30 -14.15
N LEU A 79 7.72 4.92 -12.97
CA LEU A 79 6.49 5.11 -12.19
C LEU A 79 5.47 5.94 -12.96
N LYS A 80 5.90 7.00 -13.66
CA LYS A 80 5.05 7.81 -14.52
C LYS A 80 4.37 6.96 -15.60
N SER A 81 5.10 6.09 -16.29
CA SER A 81 4.54 5.19 -17.30
C SER A 81 3.56 4.15 -16.76
N LEU A 82 3.55 3.94 -15.45
CA LEU A 82 2.69 2.96 -14.76
C LEU A 82 1.44 3.58 -14.10
N ARG A 83 1.23 4.89 -14.20
CA ARG A 83 0.08 5.59 -13.57
C ARG A 83 -1.27 5.19 -14.17
N GLY A 84 -1.30 4.80 -15.43
CA GLY A 84 -2.53 4.41 -16.13
C GLY A 84 -3.25 3.24 -15.44
N ILE A 85 -4.59 3.31 -15.39
CA ILE A 85 -5.45 2.26 -14.85
C ILE A 85 -6.28 1.60 -15.94
N PRO A 86 -6.43 0.26 -15.93
CA PRO A 86 -7.21 -0.46 -16.93
C PRO A 86 -8.69 -0.06 -16.96
N ALA A 87 -9.33 -0.17 -18.12
CA ALA A 87 -10.77 0.13 -18.29
C ALA A 87 -11.66 -0.64 -17.28
N ALA A 88 -11.34 -1.89 -16.98
CA ALA A 88 -12.10 -2.68 -16.01
C ALA A 88 -12.02 -2.08 -14.59
N VAL A 89 -10.88 -1.50 -14.22
CA VAL A 89 -10.72 -0.81 -12.93
C VAL A 89 -11.54 0.48 -12.93
N LYS A 90 -11.49 1.28 -14.01
CA LYS A 90 -12.29 2.51 -14.15
C LYS A 90 -13.79 2.18 -14.00
N ALA A 91 -14.28 1.20 -14.74
CA ALA A 91 -15.69 0.79 -14.68
C ALA A 91 -16.12 0.36 -13.27
N ALA A 92 -15.29 -0.40 -12.56
CA ALA A 92 -15.61 -0.80 -11.18
C ALA A 92 -15.62 0.39 -10.21
N LEU A 93 -14.73 1.36 -10.39
CA LEU A 93 -14.67 2.57 -9.57
C LEU A 93 -15.87 3.50 -9.83
N GLU A 94 -16.38 3.54 -11.05
CA GLU A 94 -17.54 4.34 -11.45
C GLU A 94 -18.85 3.92 -10.77
N GLU A 95 -18.96 2.64 -10.39
CA GLU A 95 -20.11 2.10 -9.65
C GLU A 95 -20.07 2.42 -8.13
N LEU A 96 -18.98 2.93 -7.62
CA LEU A 96 -18.85 3.20 -6.19
C LEU A 96 -19.46 4.56 -5.81
N PRO A 97 -20.31 4.62 -4.77
CA PRO A 97 -20.96 5.85 -4.36
C PRO A 97 -19.97 6.88 -3.79
N PRO A 98 -20.25 8.19 -3.88
CA PRO A 98 -19.40 9.24 -3.33
C PRO A 98 -19.24 9.16 -1.80
N SER A 99 -20.13 8.46 -1.11
CA SER A 99 -20.06 8.21 0.34
C SER A 99 -19.13 7.06 0.73
N ALA A 100 -18.54 6.33 -0.24
CA ALA A 100 -17.61 5.24 0.07
C ALA A 100 -16.35 5.76 0.77
N HIS A 101 -15.84 4.98 1.71
CA HIS A 101 -14.58 5.33 2.36
C HIS A 101 -13.41 5.19 1.37
N PRO A 102 -12.48 6.16 1.26
CA PRO A 102 -11.37 6.10 0.30
C PRO A 102 -10.53 4.81 0.34
N MET A 103 -10.34 4.23 1.52
CA MET A 103 -9.62 2.95 1.67
C MET A 103 -10.39 1.78 1.04
N ASP A 104 -11.73 1.79 1.11
CA ASP A 104 -12.56 0.76 0.49
C ASP A 104 -12.55 0.90 -1.03
N VAL A 105 -12.50 2.13 -1.53
CA VAL A 105 -12.33 2.43 -2.96
C VAL A 105 -10.99 1.88 -3.47
N MET A 106 -9.89 2.20 -2.80
CA MET A 106 -8.57 1.69 -3.17
C MET A 106 -8.51 0.16 -3.10
N ARG A 107 -9.05 -0.45 -2.04
CA ARG A 107 -9.13 -1.91 -1.90
C ARG A 107 -9.87 -2.55 -3.07
N THR A 108 -11.01 -1.98 -3.47
CA THR A 108 -11.81 -2.46 -4.61
C THR A 108 -11.01 -2.33 -5.90
N GLY A 109 -10.42 -1.18 -6.17
CA GLY A 109 -9.61 -0.93 -7.37
C GLY A 109 -8.43 -1.90 -7.48
N VAL A 110 -7.71 -2.14 -6.39
CA VAL A 110 -6.59 -3.10 -6.35
C VAL A 110 -7.07 -4.54 -6.60
N SER A 111 -8.22 -4.93 -6.03
CA SER A 111 -8.78 -6.26 -6.26
C SER A 111 -9.12 -6.49 -7.72
N VAL A 112 -9.74 -5.50 -8.38
CA VAL A 112 -10.04 -5.58 -9.83
C VAL A 112 -8.75 -5.56 -10.65
N LEU A 113 -7.76 -4.74 -10.27
CA LEU A 113 -6.46 -4.73 -10.94
C LEU A 113 -5.80 -6.11 -10.92
N GLY A 114 -5.85 -6.81 -9.78
CA GLY A 114 -5.35 -8.18 -9.65
C GLY A 114 -6.05 -9.16 -10.59
N CYS A 115 -7.37 -9.02 -10.80
CA CYS A 115 -8.12 -9.87 -11.72
C CYS A 115 -7.68 -9.71 -13.18
N VAL A 116 -7.26 -8.50 -13.59
CA VAL A 116 -6.86 -8.20 -14.99
C VAL A 116 -5.35 -8.20 -15.20
N SER A 117 -4.58 -8.38 -14.13
CA SER A 117 -3.12 -8.46 -14.13
C SER A 117 -2.68 -9.67 -13.31
N PRO A 118 -2.98 -10.90 -13.75
CA PRO A 118 -2.74 -12.08 -12.94
C PRO A 118 -1.27 -12.28 -12.65
N GLU A 119 -0.98 -12.57 -11.39
CA GLU A 119 0.35 -12.93 -10.91
C GLU A 119 0.58 -14.43 -11.08
N LYS A 120 1.85 -14.83 -11.09
CA LYS A 120 2.24 -16.21 -10.89
C LYS A 120 2.34 -16.51 -9.40
N ASP A 121 2.10 -17.74 -8.99
CA ASP A 121 2.17 -18.18 -7.58
C ASP A 121 3.58 -18.07 -6.96
N ASP A 122 4.61 -17.82 -7.74
CA ASP A 122 5.98 -17.63 -7.26
C ASP A 122 6.21 -16.17 -6.81
N HIS A 123 6.06 -15.93 -5.52
CA HIS A 123 6.31 -14.63 -4.89
C HIS A 123 7.79 -14.19 -4.88
N ASN A 124 8.71 -15.08 -5.19
CA ASN A 124 10.14 -14.75 -5.39
C ASN A 124 10.46 -14.37 -6.83
N HIS A 125 9.45 -14.28 -7.69
CA HIS A 125 9.58 -13.96 -9.09
C HIS A 125 10.28 -12.60 -9.30
N PRO A 126 11.19 -12.46 -10.28
CA PRO A 126 11.81 -11.17 -10.61
C PRO A 126 10.80 -10.06 -10.92
N GLY A 127 9.61 -10.41 -11.42
CA GLY A 127 8.50 -9.49 -11.67
C GLY A 127 7.76 -8.96 -10.42
N ALA A 128 8.01 -9.49 -9.22
CA ALA A 128 7.32 -9.02 -8.01
C ALA A 128 7.58 -7.53 -7.71
N ARG A 129 8.78 -7.03 -8.02
CA ARG A 129 9.12 -5.60 -7.91
C ARG A 129 8.35 -4.74 -8.91
N ASP A 130 8.15 -5.23 -10.12
CA ASP A 130 7.38 -4.52 -11.15
C ASP A 130 5.90 -4.43 -10.76
N ILE A 131 5.36 -5.46 -10.11
CA ILE A 131 4.01 -5.46 -9.53
C ILE A 131 3.91 -4.41 -8.41
N ALA A 132 4.90 -4.37 -7.51
CA ALA A 132 4.95 -3.37 -6.44
C ALA A 132 5.01 -1.94 -7.01
N ASP A 133 5.85 -1.69 -8.00
CA ASP A 133 5.96 -0.40 -8.69
C ASP A 133 4.64 -0.02 -9.38
N LYS A 134 3.98 -0.97 -10.06
CA LYS A 134 2.67 -0.75 -10.68
C LYS A 134 1.59 -0.39 -9.66
N LEU A 135 1.50 -1.12 -8.56
CA LEU A 135 0.55 -0.83 -7.49
C LEU A 135 0.78 0.56 -6.92
N MET A 136 2.02 0.87 -6.56
CA MET A 136 2.38 2.17 -6.00
C MET A 136 2.06 3.32 -6.95
N ALA A 137 2.37 3.19 -8.23
CA ALA A 137 2.11 4.22 -9.23
C ALA A 137 0.61 4.42 -9.51
N SER A 138 -0.20 3.37 -9.44
CA SER A 138 -1.62 3.43 -9.82
C SER A 138 -2.60 3.70 -8.67
N LEU A 139 -2.19 3.56 -7.40
CA LEU A 139 -3.09 3.78 -6.25
C LEU A 139 -3.66 5.20 -6.21
N GLY A 140 -2.81 6.21 -6.37
CA GLY A 140 -3.23 7.61 -6.43
C GLY A 140 -4.17 7.87 -7.61
N SER A 141 -3.86 7.30 -8.78
CA SER A 141 -4.70 7.39 -9.98
C SER A 141 -6.09 6.81 -9.77
N MET A 142 -6.21 5.65 -9.09
CA MET A 142 -7.50 5.03 -8.78
C MET A 142 -8.34 5.92 -7.86
N LEU A 143 -7.73 6.46 -6.81
CA LEU A 143 -8.44 7.30 -5.84
C LEU A 143 -8.91 8.61 -6.46
N LEU A 144 -8.06 9.29 -7.21
CA LEU A 144 -8.39 10.56 -7.87
C LEU A 144 -9.42 10.36 -8.97
N TYR A 145 -9.31 9.29 -9.76
CA TYR A 145 -10.32 8.95 -10.77
C TYR A 145 -11.70 8.77 -10.15
N TRP A 146 -11.82 7.93 -9.12
CA TRP A 146 -13.07 7.72 -8.40
C TRP A 146 -13.62 9.04 -7.80
N TYR A 147 -12.76 9.83 -7.16
CA TYR A 147 -13.18 11.08 -6.54
C TYR A 147 -13.82 12.03 -7.56
N HIS A 148 -13.15 12.26 -8.67
CA HIS A 148 -13.67 13.15 -9.72
C HIS A 148 -14.91 12.61 -10.39
N TRP A 149 -14.98 11.31 -10.63
CA TRP A 149 -16.15 10.68 -11.19
C TRP A 149 -17.35 10.75 -10.24
N SER A 150 -17.21 10.28 -9.01
CA SER A 150 -18.32 10.16 -8.06
C SER A 150 -18.83 11.50 -7.52
N HIS A 151 -17.97 12.51 -7.40
CA HIS A 151 -18.33 13.82 -6.85
C HIS A 151 -18.63 14.87 -7.92
N ASN A 152 -18.02 14.78 -9.08
CA ASN A 152 -18.10 15.80 -10.13
C ASN A 152 -18.66 15.26 -11.46
N GLY A 153 -18.95 13.97 -11.57
CA GLY A 153 -19.40 13.33 -12.83
C GLY A 153 -18.38 13.43 -13.96
N ARG A 154 -17.09 13.56 -13.63
CA ARG A 154 -16.02 13.83 -14.60
C ARG A 154 -14.97 12.74 -14.60
N ALA A 155 -14.77 12.09 -15.74
CA ALA A 155 -13.59 11.28 -16.00
C ALA A 155 -12.35 12.19 -16.16
N ILE A 156 -11.31 11.92 -15.38
CA ILE A 156 -10.02 12.62 -15.51
C ILE A 156 -9.02 11.74 -16.26
N ASP A 157 -8.07 12.36 -16.92
CA ASP A 157 -6.87 11.70 -17.39
C ASP A 157 -5.93 11.49 -16.18
N VAL A 158 -5.51 10.23 -15.98
CA VAL A 158 -4.62 9.84 -14.88
C VAL A 158 -3.17 9.59 -15.36
N GLU A 159 -2.92 9.75 -16.65
CA GLU A 159 -1.61 9.62 -17.29
C GLU A 159 -0.98 11.00 -17.55
N THR A 160 -1.18 11.93 -16.62
CA THR A 160 -0.69 13.29 -16.74
C THR A 160 0.80 13.42 -16.45
N ASP A 161 1.39 14.48 -16.99
CA ASP A 161 2.74 14.92 -16.65
C ASP A 161 2.78 15.59 -15.26
N ASP A 162 3.98 15.70 -14.67
CA ASP A 162 4.21 16.29 -13.35
C ASP A 162 4.42 17.82 -13.43
N ASP A 163 3.96 18.49 -14.48
CA ASP A 163 4.11 19.94 -14.71
C ASP A 163 3.01 20.77 -14.02
#